data_a903035539948560e1ef84a8e85a0f0f
#
_entry.id   a903035539948560e1ef84a8e85a0f0f
#
_cell.length_a   1.000
_cell.length_b   1.000
_cell.length_c   1.000
_cell.angle_alpha   90.00
_cell.angle_beta   90.00
_cell.angle_gamma   90.00
#
_symmetry.space_group_name_H-M   'P 1'
#
loop_
_entity.id
_entity.type
_entity.pdbx_description
1 polymer ?
#
loop_
_entity_poly.entity_id
_entity_poly.type
_entity_poly.pdbx_seq_one_letter_code
_entity_poly.pdbx_strand_id
1 'polypeptide(L)'
;LKMLIDVSVTMVNGVFLPQGINEYINDVQHFNSVGDILRNYAFKAKMLTRHAGTHPPGAVMTLWLATRLFTYSDMVKAFLIIFSAPFTLIPMYLLARQLYDKKIATYTLVVYLVTPNIVMYTATCMDAFFSLFLITSTYLFFNSVERKSAVLAVLTGLSISLSMFMTFATTFLGVYFISLTTVTYLGNRKELKSHVTVLAISGGTFCLTYLIMYWV
;
A
#
# COMPACT_ATOMS: atom_id res chain seq x y z
N LEU A 1 -8.62 2.34 -31.93
CA LEU A 1 -7.71 1.19 -32.03
C LEU A 1 -6.27 1.60 -31.65
N LYS A 2 -5.76 2.72 -32.24
CA LYS A 2 -4.40 3.23 -31.91
C LYS A 2 -4.26 3.53 -30.41
N MET A 3 -5.25 4.17 -29.79
CA MET A 3 -5.27 4.46 -28.36
C MET A 3 -5.27 3.19 -27.48
N LEU A 4 -5.96 2.12 -27.92
CA LEU A 4 -5.92 0.82 -27.22
C LEU A 4 -4.54 0.13 -27.38
N ILE A 5 -3.92 0.27 -28.55
CA ILE A 5 -2.57 -0.24 -28.81
C ILE A 5 -1.55 0.57 -28.00
N ASP A 6 -1.68 1.90 -27.98
CA ASP A 6 -0.79 2.77 -27.20
C ASP A 6 -0.94 2.50 -25.69
N VAL A 7 -2.15 2.22 -25.19
CA VAL A 7 -2.40 1.80 -23.80
C VAL A 7 -1.79 0.43 -23.53
N SER A 8 -1.96 -0.55 -24.42
CA SER A 8 -1.35 -1.88 -24.24
C SER A 8 0.18 -1.83 -24.34
N VAL A 9 0.73 -1.02 -25.23
CA VAL A 9 2.17 -0.78 -25.35
C VAL A 9 2.69 0.00 -24.15
N THR A 10 1.93 0.95 -23.61
CA THR A 10 2.28 1.66 -22.38
C THR A 10 2.14 0.74 -21.17
N MET A 11 1.15 -0.17 -21.14
CA MET A 11 1.02 -1.22 -20.12
C MET A 11 2.23 -2.15 -20.09
N VAL A 12 2.69 -2.61 -21.25
CA VAL A 12 3.86 -3.46 -21.34
C VAL A 12 5.15 -2.65 -21.17
N ASN A 13 5.22 -1.48 -21.76
CA ASN A 13 6.42 -0.66 -21.81
C ASN A 13 6.56 0.28 -20.60
N GLY A 14 5.47 0.67 -19.93
CA GLY A 14 5.51 1.47 -18.71
C GLY A 14 6.14 0.72 -17.55
N VAL A 15 5.99 -0.62 -17.56
CA VAL A 15 6.67 -1.53 -16.62
C VAL A 15 8.05 -1.97 -17.15
N PHE A 16 8.30 -1.91 -18.47
CA PHE A 16 9.44 -2.58 -19.12
C PHE A 16 10.35 -1.70 -19.97
N LEU A 17 10.02 -0.45 -20.30
CA LEU A 17 10.86 0.41 -21.15
C LEU A 17 11.43 1.64 -20.42
N PRO A 18 12.13 2.57 -21.10
CA PRO A 18 12.98 3.60 -20.48
C PRO A 18 12.35 4.43 -19.37
N GLN A 19 11.02 4.49 -19.31
CA GLN A 19 10.29 5.01 -18.16
C GLN A 19 10.34 4.03 -16.97
N GLY A 20 10.42 2.73 -17.22
CA GLY A 20 10.66 1.68 -16.24
C GLY A 20 12.11 1.58 -15.74
N ILE A 21 13.04 2.38 -16.24
CA ILE A 21 14.42 2.44 -15.71
C ILE A 21 14.44 2.86 -14.24
N ASN A 22 13.43 3.59 -13.79
CA ASN A 22 13.31 4.03 -12.41
C ASN A 22 12.42 3.10 -11.54
N GLU A 23 11.89 2.01 -12.08
CA GLU A 23 10.95 1.13 -11.41
C GLU A 23 11.63 -0.04 -10.71
N TYR A 24 11.02 -0.48 -9.61
CA TYR A 24 11.50 -1.54 -8.71
C TYR A 24 11.81 -2.88 -9.38
N ILE A 25 11.25 -3.13 -10.55
CA ILE A 25 11.39 -4.38 -11.29
C ILE A 25 12.86 -4.66 -11.67
N ASN A 26 13.61 -3.59 -11.94
CA ASN A 26 15.02 -3.67 -12.33
C ASN A 26 15.94 -4.01 -11.15
N ASP A 27 15.46 -3.82 -9.93
CA ASP A 27 16.26 -3.98 -8.72
C ASP A 27 16.20 -5.40 -8.13
N VAL A 28 15.25 -6.21 -8.60
CA VAL A 28 15.07 -7.61 -8.14
C VAL A 28 16.36 -8.44 -8.31
N GLN A 29 17.11 -8.19 -9.38
CA GLN A 29 18.35 -8.91 -9.68
C GLN A 29 19.52 -8.60 -8.72
N HIS A 30 19.45 -7.52 -7.98
CA HIS A 30 20.49 -7.12 -7.02
C HIS A 30 20.46 -7.92 -5.71
N PHE A 31 19.45 -8.80 -5.54
CA PHE A 31 19.24 -9.53 -4.31
C PHE A 31 19.13 -11.04 -4.54
N ASN A 32 19.79 -11.81 -3.66
CA ASN A 32 19.86 -13.26 -3.77
C ASN A 32 18.85 -13.99 -2.85
N SER A 33 18.40 -13.35 -1.78
CA SER A 33 17.47 -13.93 -0.81
C SER A 33 16.66 -12.84 -0.08
N VAL A 34 15.58 -13.25 0.60
CA VAL A 34 14.82 -12.37 1.49
C VAL A 34 15.73 -11.78 2.57
N GLY A 35 16.63 -12.59 3.15
CA GLY A 35 17.60 -12.12 4.14
C GLY A 35 18.58 -11.09 3.57
N ASP A 36 19.00 -11.24 2.31
CA ASP A 36 19.82 -10.24 1.63
C ASP A 36 19.06 -8.91 1.43
N ILE A 37 17.78 -8.98 1.07
CA ILE A 37 16.94 -7.78 0.97
C ILE A 37 16.85 -7.09 2.33
N LEU A 38 16.46 -7.81 3.38
CA LEU A 38 16.22 -7.21 4.70
C LEU A 38 17.50 -6.61 5.32
N ARG A 39 18.66 -7.25 5.17
CA ARG A 39 19.91 -6.82 5.79
C ARG A 39 20.69 -5.80 4.98
N ASN A 40 20.65 -5.93 3.66
CA ASN A 40 21.58 -5.20 2.80
C ASN A 40 20.89 -4.12 1.95
N TYR A 41 19.56 -3.96 2.03
CA TYR A 41 18.82 -3.02 1.20
C TYR A 41 19.33 -1.59 1.34
N ALA A 42 19.48 -1.12 2.58
CA ALA A 42 19.98 0.23 2.87
C ALA A 42 21.39 0.47 2.33
N PHE A 43 22.28 -0.53 2.44
CA PHE A 43 23.64 -0.43 1.89
C PHE A 43 23.66 -0.40 0.35
N LYS A 44 22.75 -1.15 -0.27
CA LYS A 44 22.62 -1.22 -1.73
C LYS A 44 21.82 -0.06 -2.31
N ALA A 45 21.14 0.76 -1.50
CA ALA A 45 20.20 1.81 -1.94
C ALA A 45 20.79 2.73 -3.02
N LYS A 46 22.10 3.07 -2.94
CA LYS A 46 22.79 3.91 -3.94
C LYS A 46 22.98 3.23 -5.30
N MET A 47 22.87 1.91 -5.37
CA MET A 47 23.01 1.11 -6.60
C MET A 47 21.66 0.78 -7.22
N LEU A 48 20.57 1.01 -6.49
CA LEU A 48 19.22 0.74 -6.93
C LEU A 48 18.70 1.87 -7.81
N THR A 49 17.63 1.58 -8.54
CA THR A 49 16.89 2.62 -9.29
C THR A 49 16.38 3.70 -8.34
N ARG A 50 16.00 4.84 -8.91
CA ARG A 50 15.58 6.00 -8.11
C ARG A 50 14.44 5.67 -7.13
N HIS A 51 13.42 4.93 -7.58
CA HIS A 51 12.27 4.59 -6.74
C HIS A 51 12.68 3.60 -5.64
N ALA A 52 13.35 2.52 -5.98
CA ALA A 52 13.82 1.55 -4.98
C ALA A 52 14.80 2.18 -3.99
N GLY A 53 15.75 2.97 -4.45
CA GLY A 53 16.76 3.62 -3.59
C GLY A 53 16.21 4.66 -2.61
N THR A 54 14.97 5.14 -2.81
CA THR A 54 14.31 6.15 -1.95
C THR A 54 13.07 5.62 -1.23
N HIS A 55 12.72 4.36 -1.42
CA HIS A 55 11.53 3.72 -0.83
C HIS A 55 11.91 2.50 0.02
N PRO A 56 10.99 1.99 0.84
CA PRO A 56 11.22 0.79 1.64
C PRO A 56 11.37 -0.46 0.76
N PRO A 57 11.94 -1.56 1.30
CA PRO A 57 12.28 -2.76 0.53
C PRO A 57 11.08 -3.59 0.06
N GLY A 58 9.86 -3.32 0.57
CA GLY A 58 8.69 -4.16 0.36
C GLY A 58 8.30 -4.35 -1.10
N ALA A 59 8.41 -3.28 -1.91
CA ALA A 59 8.13 -3.36 -3.34
C ALA A 59 9.06 -4.34 -4.06
N VAL A 60 10.37 -4.17 -3.87
CA VAL A 60 11.39 -5.06 -4.46
C VAL A 60 11.25 -6.48 -3.94
N MET A 61 11.00 -6.65 -2.62
CA MET A 61 10.80 -7.96 -2.03
C MET A 61 9.57 -8.69 -2.60
N THR A 62 8.47 -7.98 -2.80
CA THR A 62 7.25 -8.55 -3.39
C THR A 62 7.51 -9.05 -4.81
N LEU A 63 8.18 -8.24 -5.64
CA LEU A 63 8.54 -8.61 -7.00
C LEU A 63 9.58 -9.74 -7.03
N TRP A 64 10.53 -9.72 -6.11
CA TRP A 64 11.51 -10.80 -5.96
C TRP A 64 10.84 -12.13 -5.60
N LEU A 65 9.93 -12.14 -4.63
CA LEU A 65 9.14 -13.32 -4.27
C LEU A 65 8.31 -13.83 -5.44
N ALA A 66 7.66 -12.95 -6.18
CA ALA A 66 6.89 -13.34 -7.37
C ALA A 66 7.75 -14.06 -8.41
N THR A 67 8.98 -13.60 -8.65
CA THR A 67 9.90 -14.26 -9.60
C THR A 67 10.38 -15.62 -9.11
N ARG A 68 10.49 -15.83 -7.81
CA ARG A 68 10.90 -17.13 -7.23
C ARG A 68 9.76 -18.13 -7.17
N LEU A 69 8.53 -17.66 -6.93
CA LEU A 69 7.36 -18.54 -6.82
C LEU A 69 6.81 -18.99 -8.17
N PHE A 70 6.90 -18.16 -9.20
CA PHE A 70 6.28 -18.44 -10.50
C PHE A 70 7.33 -18.68 -11.58
N THR A 71 8.04 -17.65 -12.01
CA THR A 71 9.14 -17.72 -12.96
C THR A 71 9.87 -16.37 -13.02
N TYR A 72 11.12 -16.38 -13.46
CA TYR A 72 11.84 -15.13 -13.71
C TYR A 72 11.36 -14.49 -15.02
N SER A 73 10.18 -13.90 -14.96
CA SER A 73 9.55 -13.24 -16.12
C SER A 73 9.00 -11.88 -15.69
N ASP A 74 9.29 -10.87 -16.49
CA ASP A 74 8.76 -9.53 -16.28
C ASP A 74 7.23 -9.50 -16.43
N MET A 75 6.69 -10.37 -17.26
CA MET A 75 5.26 -10.61 -17.41
C MET A 75 4.61 -10.97 -16.08
N VAL A 76 5.20 -11.87 -15.28
CA VAL A 76 4.68 -12.29 -13.98
C VAL A 76 4.63 -11.12 -13.02
N LYS A 77 5.66 -10.27 -13.00
CA LYS A 77 5.72 -9.08 -12.16
C LYS A 77 4.62 -8.07 -12.54
N ALA A 78 4.43 -7.82 -13.86
CA ALA A 78 3.37 -6.96 -14.36
C ALA A 78 1.98 -7.50 -14.01
N PHE A 79 1.74 -8.80 -14.20
CA PHE A 79 0.48 -9.43 -13.83
C PHE A 79 0.19 -9.31 -12.33
N LEU A 80 1.19 -9.47 -11.47
CA LEU A 80 1.02 -9.30 -10.02
C LEU A 80 0.50 -7.90 -9.69
N ILE A 81 1.09 -6.86 -10.29
CA ILE A 81 0.66 -5.46 -10.07
C ILE A 81 -0.78 -5.27 -10.57
N ILE A 82 -1.04 -5.64 -11.82
CA ILE A 82 -2.35 -5.44 -12.47
C ILE A 82 -3.46 -6.20 -11.74
N PHE A 83 -3.22 -7.47 -11.38
CA PHE A 83 -4.23 -8.28 -10.70
C PHE A 83 -4.41 -7.95 -9.22
N SER A 84 -3.42 -7.31 -8.58
CA SER A 84 -3.56 -6.86 -7.20
C SER A 84 -4.42 -5.60 -7.07
N ALA A 85 -4.40 -4.71 -8.06
CA ALA A 85 -5.11 -3.44 -8.02
C ALA A 85 -6.63 -3.56 -7.78
N PRO A 86 -7.38 -4.50 -8.42
CA PRO A 86 -8.80 -4.71 -8.16
C PRO A 86 -9.13 -5.07 -6.71
N PHE A 87 -8.20 -5.68 -5.97
CA PHE A 87 -8.45 -5.99 -4.55
C PHE A 87 -8.59 -4.73 -3.70
N THR A 88 -8.06 -3.57 -4.15
CA THR A 88 -8.26 -2.26 -3.51
C THR A 88 -9.74 -1.85 -3.46
N LEU A 89 -10.54 -2.31 -4.42
CA LEU A 89 -11.97 -2.02 -4.47
C LEU A 89 -12.72 -2.56 -3.25
N ILE A 90 -12.26 -3.67 -2.67
CA ILE A 90 -12.91 -4.30 -1.51
C ILE A 90 -12.86 -3.38 -0.29
N PRO A 91 -11.67 -3.03 0.24
CA PRO A 91 -11.59 -2.15 1.41
C PRO A 91 -12.11 -0.74 1.10
N MET A 92 -12.00 -0.25 -0.14
CA MET A 92 -12.56 1.03 -0.56
C MET A 92 -14.09 1.03 -0.45
N TYR A 93 -14.75 -0.01 -0.96
CA TYR A 93 -16.21 -0.15 -0.85
C TYR A 93 -16.65 -0.24 0.60
N LEU A 94 -15.97 -1.08 1.40
CA LEU A 94 -16.29 -1.27 2.81
C LEU A 94 -16.12 0.03 3.60
N LEU A 95 -15.04 0.77 3.37
CA LEU A 95 -14.78 2.06 3.98
C LEU A 95 -15.85 3.11 3.60
N ALA A 96 -16.12 3.26 2.31
CA ALA A 96 -17.11 4.22 1.83
C ALA A 96 -18.53 3.87 2.31
N ARG A 97 -18.88 2.58 2.38
CA ARG A 97 -20.16 2.12 2.94
C ARG A 97 -20.28 2.37 4.44
N GLN A 98 -19.16 2.27 5.19
CA GLN A 98 -19.13 2.55 6.61
C GLN A 98 -19.27 4.04 6.92
N LEU A 99 -18.58 4.89 6.15
CA LEU A 99 -18.60 6.34 6.36
C LEU A 99 -19.88 7.03 5.84
N TYR A 100 -20.53 6.44 4.84
CA TYR A 100 -21.70 7.00 4.17
C TYR A 100 -22.81 5.94 4.04
N ASP A 101 -23.09 5.53 2.81
CA ASP A 101 -24.10 4.53 2.50
C ASP A 101 -23.72 3.64 1.29
N LYS A 102 -24.56 2.66 0.97
CA LYS A 102 -24.34 1.73 -0.14
C LYS A 102 -24.29 2.46 -1.50
N LYS A 103 -25.08 3.52 -1.69
CA LYS A 103 -25.17 4.25 -2.95
C LYS A 103 -23.88 5.03 -3.19
N ILE A 104 -23.41 5.77 -2.18
CA ILE A 104 -22.14 6.50 -2.25
C ILE A 104 -20.97 5.54 -2.42
N ALA A 105 -20.96 4.41 -1.70
CA ALA A 105 -19.92 3.39 -1.86
C ALA A 105 -19.85 2.87 -3.29
N THR A 106 -21.01 2.60 -3.93
CA THR A 106 -21.04 2.17 -5.33
C THR A 106 -20.52 3.26 -6.28
N TYR A 107 -20.92 4.51 -6.07
CA TYR A 107 -20.41 5.62 -6.90
C TYR A 107 -18.91 5.83 -6.71
N THR A 108 -18.39 5.68 -5.50
CA THR A 108 -16.94 5.75 -5.24
C THR A 108 -16.17 4.74 -6.09
N LEU A 109 -16.66 3.49 -6.18
CA LEU A 109 -16.03 2.48 -7.04
C LEU A 109 -16.10 2.84 -8.52
N VAL A 110 -17.28 3.31 -8.98
CA VAL A 110 -17.43 3.72 -10.38
C VAL A 110 -16.45 4.85 -10.72
N VAL A 111 -16.42 5.90 -9.90
CA VAL A 111 -15.49 7.03 -10.12
C VAL A 111 -14.04 6.56 -10.10
N TYR A 112 -13.66 5.71 -9.15
CA TYR A 112 -12.31 5.14 -9.08
C TYR A 112 -11.94 4.40 -10.37
N LEU A 113 -12.84 3.53 -10.87
CA LEU A 113 -12.59 2.70 -12.06
C LEU A 113 -12.55 3.50 -13.37
N VAL A 114 -13.18 4.68 -13.43
CA VAL A 114 -13.16 5.52 -14.64
C VAL A 114 -12.18 6.68 -14.55
N THR A 115 -11.49 6.86 -13.42
CA THR A 115 -10.48 7.91 -13.25
C THR A 115 -9.26 7.61 -14.13
N PRO A 116 -8.93 8.43 -15.14
CA PRO A 116 -7.91 8.11 -16.12
C PRO A 116 -6.54 7.82 -15.50
N ASN A 117 -6.11 8.61 -14.52
CA ASN A 117 -4.84 8.41 -13.84
C ASN A 117 -4.77 7.04 -13.16
N ILE A 118 -5.84 6.60 -12.49
CA ILE A 118 -5.87 5.30 -11.83
C ILE A 118 -5.75 4.19 -12.87
N VAL A 119 -6.53 4.25 -13.95
CA VAL A 119 -6.51 3.24 -15.01
C VAL A 119 -5.13 3.16 -15.68
N MET A 120 -4.52 4.30 -15.98
CA MET A 120 -3.21 4.35 -16.65
C MET A 120 -2.09 3.87 -15.73
N TYR A 121 -2.03 4.34 -14.49
CA TYR A 121 -0.96 4.01 -13.56
C TYR A 121 -1.11 2.64 -12.89
N THR A 122 -2.33 2.08 -12.82
CA THR A 122 -2.54 0.71 -12.34
C THR A 122 -1.71 -0.31 -13.12
N ALA A 123 -1.46 -0.07 -14.39
CA ALA A 123 -0.70 -0.99 -15.23
C ALA A 123 0.81 -0.73 -15.23
N THR A 124 1.24 0.42 -14.73
CA THR A 124 2.60 0.92 -14.98
C THR A 124 3.43 1.16 -13.73
N CYS A 125 2.83 1.20 -12.54
CA CYS A 125 3.60 1.44 -11.31
C CYS A 125 3.04 0.72 -10.08
N MET A 126 3.91 0.53 -9.10
CA MET A 126 3.59 -0.13 -7.82
C MET A 126 2.62 0.67 -6.93
N ASP A 127 2.31 1.93 -7.26
CA ASP A 127 1.40 2.76 -6.46
C ASP A 127 -0.01 2.17 -6.39
N ALA A 128 -0.45 1.52 -7.47
CA ALA A 128 -1.71 0.80 -7.49
C ALA A 128 -1.72 -0.37 -6.48
N PHE A 129 -0.60 -1.06 -6.34
CA PHE A 129 -0.41 -2.11 -5.33
C PHE A 129 -0.35 -1.53 -3.91
N PHE A 130 0.35 -0.40 -3.72
CA PHE A 130 0.45 0.26 -2.41
C PHE A 130 -0.90 0.78 -1.91
N SER A 131 -1.77 1.24 -2.81
CA SER A 131 -3.09 1.75 -2.46
C SER A 131 -3.96 0.71 -1.74
N LEU A 132 -3.80 -0.58 -2.05
CA LEU A 132 -4.46 -1.67 -1.35
C LEU A 132 -4.16 -1.64 0.17
N PHE A 133 -2.90 -1.50 0.54
CA PHE A 133 -2.47 -1.49 1.95
C PHE A 133 -2.91 -0.21 2.67
N LEU A 134 -2.79 0.94 2.01
CA LEU A 134 -3.20 2.24 2.57
C LEU A 134 -4.70 2.27 2.87
N ILE A 135 -5.53 1.86 1.92
CA ILE A 135 -7.00 1.85 2.08
C ILE A 135 -7.44 0.78 3.08
N THR A 136 -6.79 -0.39 3.07
CA THR A 136 -7.06 -1.44 4.07
C THR A 136 -6.75 -0.96 5.48
N SER A 137 -5.62 -0.30 5.69
CA SER A 137 -5.24 0.26 6.99
C SER A 137 -6.24 1.31 7.46
N THR A 138 -6.71 2.16 6.55
CA THR A 138 -7.73 3.17 6.82
C THR A 138 -9.07 2.53 7.20
N TYR A 139 -9.52 1.55 6.43
CA TYR A 139 -10.77 0.81 6.74
C TYR A 139 -10.69 0.13 8.11
N LEU A 140 -9.58 -0.56 8.40
CA LEU A 140 -9.40 -1.23 9.68
C LEU A 140 -9.42 -0.25 10.85
N PHE A 141 -8.81 0.95 10.70
CA PHE A 141 -8.84 1.98 11.72
C PHE A 141 -10.27 2.42 12.04
N PHE A 142 -11.06 2.80 11.05
CA PHE A 142 -12.45 3.23 11.25
C PHE A 142 -13.32 2.11 11.83
N ASN A 143 -13.17 0.88 11.32
CA ASN A 143 -13.90 -0.28 11.82
C ASN A 143 -13.54 -0.62 13.28
N SER A 144 -12.25 -0.43 13.65
CA SER A 144 -11.75 -0.59 15.01
C SER A 144 -12.36 0.44 15.98
N VAL A 145 -12.46 1.68 15.55
CA VAL A 145 -13.09 2.77 16.34
C VAL A 145 -14.58 2.51 16.54
N GLU A 146 -15.30 2.18 15.46
CA GLU A 146 -16.75 1.93 15.50
C GLU A 146 -17.10 0.74 16.40
N ARG A 147 -16.38 -0.39 16.22
CA ARG A 147 -16.62 -1.62 16.99
C ARG A 147 -15.95 -1.63 18.37
N LYS A 148 -15.15 -0.61 18.69
CA LYS A 148 -14.36 -0.51 19.94
C LYS A 148 -13.54 -1.79 20.19
N SER A 149 -12.96 -2.35 19.13
CA SER A 149 -12.30 -3.65 19.15
C SER A 149 -10.79 -3.53 19.22
N ALA A 150 -10.18 -4.01 20.30
CA ALA A 150 -8.74 -4.07 20.46
C ALA A 150 -8.07 -4.99 19.41
N VAL A 151 -8.73 -6.07 19.01
CA VAL A 151 -8.23 -6.98 17.96
C VAL A 151 -8.12 -6.25 16.63
N LEU A 152 -9.14 -5.49 16.24
CA LEU A 152 -9.09 -4.68 15.01
C LEU A 152 -8.03 -3.57 15.13
N ALA A 153 -7.80 -2.99 16.31
CA ALA A 153 -6.74 -2.02 16.52
C ALA A 153 -5.34 -2.64 16.34
N VAL A 154 -5.12 -3.85 16.82
CA VAL A 154 -3.89 -4.62 16.55
C VAL A 154 -3.75 -4.89 15.06
N LEU A 155 -4.79 -5.37 14.38
CA LEU A 155 -4.78 -5.60 12.93
C LEU A 155 -4.51 -4.31 12.15
N THR A 156 -5.03 -3.17 12.63
CA THR A 156 -4.70 -1.84 12.06
C THR A 156 -3.21 -1.56 12.17
N GLY A 157 -2.61 -1.75 13.34
CA GLY A 157 -1.16 -1.54 13.54
C GLY A 157 -0.30 -2.45 12.66
N LEU A 158 -0.67 -3.73 12.54
CA LEU A 158 0.01 -4.68 11.64
C LEU A 158 -0.13 -4.26 10.17
N SER A 159 -1.33 -3.82 9.76
CA SER A 159 -1.58 -3.34 8.41
C SER A 159 -0.78 -2.08 8.09
N ILE A 160 -0.66 -1.14 9.04
CA ILE A 160 0.17 0.06 8.92
C ILE A 160 1.65 -0.34 8.80
N SER A 161 2.13 -1.32 9.57
CA SER A 161 3.52 -1.80 9.49
C SER A 161 3.81 -2.39 8.12
N LEU A 162 2.91 -3.24 7.60
CA LEU A 162 3.05 -3.81 6.26
C LEU A 162 2.99 -2.72 5.18
N SER A 163 2.08 -1.77 5.33
CA SER A 163 1.97 -0.63 4.42
C SER A 163 3.23 0.24 4.41
N MET A 164 3.81 0.52 5.60
CA MET A 164 5.06 1.27 5.73
C MET A 164 6.26 0.51 5.15
N PHE A 165 6.25 -0.82 5.24
CA PHE A 165 7.25 -1.66 4.60
C PHE A 165 7.15 -1.59 3.06
N MET A 166 5.96 -1.30 2.51
CA MET A 166 5.74 -1.14 1.07
C MET A 166 6.05 0.29 0.59
N THR A 167 5.62 1.31 1.34
CA THR A 167 5.75 2.72 0.92
C THR A 167 5.79 3.68 2.10
N PHE A 168 6.66 4.68 2.04
CA PHE A 168 6.69 5.77 3.02
C PHE A 168 5.46 6.69 2.98
N ALA A 169 4.64 6.63 1.93
CA ALA A 169 3.36 7.34 1.88
C ALA A 169 2.44 6.98 3.08
N THR A 170 2.64 5.81 3.69
CA THR A 170 1.95 5.38 4.91
C THR A 170 2.14 6.34 6.08
N THR A 171 3.22 7.11 6.14
CA THR A 171 3.46 8.14 7.17
C THR A 171 2.30 9.14 7.21
N PHE A 172 1.70 9.44 6.06
CA PHE A 172 0.53 10.31 5.96
C PHE A 172 -0.67 9.77 6.76
N LEU A 173 -0.86 8.45 6.84
CA LEU A 173 -1.94 7.84 7.63
C LEU A 173 -1.78 8.13 9.12
N GLY A 174 -0.55 8.12 9.65
CA GLY A 174 -0.29 8.50 11.04
C GLY A 174 -0.73 9.93 11.33
N VAL A 175 -0.34 10.87 10.49
CA VAL A 175 -0.77 12.29 10.58
C VAL A 175 -2.29 12.41 10.47
N TYR A 176 -2.89 11.69 9.53
CA TYR A 176 -4.35 11.70 9.32
C TYR A 176 -5.11 11.18 10.54
N PHE A 177 -4.71 10.04 11.12
CA PHE A 177 -5.39 9.47 12.29
C PHE A 177 -5.23 10.32 13.56
N ILE A 178 -4.06 10.94 13.74
CA ILE A 178 -3.84 11.89 14.83
C ILE A 178 -4.74 13.12 14.63
N SER A 179 -4.78 13.68 13.43
CA SER A 179 -5.62 14.83 13.11
C SER A 179 -7.11 14.52 13.33
N LEU A 180 -7.57 13.37 12.88
CA LEU A 180 -8.94 12.90 13.07
C LEU A 180 -9.28 12.77 14.57
N THR A 181 -8.38 12.19 15.36
CA THR A 181 -8.56 12.08 16.82
C THR A 181 -8.62 13.46 17.49
N THR A 182 -7.79 14.40 17.02
CA THR A 182 -7.80 15.80 17.51
C THR A 182 -9.12 16.52 17.19
N VAL A 183 -9.62 16.37 15.97
CA VAL A 183 -10.93 16.92 15.56
C VAL A 183 -12.06 16.31 16.40
N THR A 184 -12.02 15.01 16.65
CA THR A 184 -12.99 14.33 17.52
C THR A 184 -12.93 14.87 18.96
N TYR A 185 -11.72 15.16 19.47
CA TYR A 185 -11.55 15.81 20.80
C TYR A 185 -12.24 17.17 20.87
N LEU A 186 -12.16 17.96 19.82
CA LEU A 186 -12.76 19.31 19.77
C LEU A 186 -14.28 19.26 19.57
N GLY A 187 -14.80 18.27 18.84
CA GLY A 187 -16.21 18.19 18.42
C GLY A 187 -17.06 17.22 19.25
N ASN A 188 -16.62 16.00 19.50
CA ASN A 188 -17.38 14.94 20.15
C ASN A 188 -16.56 14.14 21.16
N ARG A 189 -16.52 14.61 22.40
CA ARG A 189 -15.75 14.00 23.48
C ARG A 189 -16.21 12.57 23.85
N LYS A 190 -17.43 12.18 23.51
CA LYS A 190 -17.95 10.83 23.83
C LYS A 190 -17.22 9.73 23.05
N GLU A 191 -16.81 10.03 21.83
CA GLU A 191 -16.09 9.09 20.97
C GLU A 191 -14.57 9.14 21.16
N LEU A 192 -14.06 10.21 21.79
CA LEU A 192 -12.63 10.41 21.99
C LEU A 192 -11.92 9.21 22.61
N LYS A 193 -12.51 8.59 23.64
CA LYS A 193 -11.91 7.44 24.31
C LYS A 193 -11.67 6.29 23.34
N SER A 194 -12.60 6.03 22.43
CA SER A 194 -12.44 4.97 21.41
C SER A 194 -11.31 5.31 20.45
N HIS A 195 -11.28 6.55 19.92
CA HIS A 195 -10.22 6.99 19.01
C HIS A 195 -8.84 6.94 19.66
N VAL A 196 -8.68 7.45 20.87
CA VAL A 196 -7.41 7.44 21.61
C VAL A 196 -6.96 5.99 21.88
N THR A 197 -7.86 5.12 22.32
CA THR A 197 -7.54 3.71 22.59
C THR A 197 -7.08 3.01 21.32
N VAL A 198 -7.80 3.17 20.21
CA VAL A 198 -7.43 2.57 18.93
C VAL A 198 -6.11 3.12 18.43
N LEU A 199 -5.90 4.44 18.50
CA LEU A 199 -4.64 5.07 18.10
C LEU A 199 -3.45 4.55 18.94
N ALA A 200 -3.63 4.42 20.25
CA ALA A 200 -2.60 3.90 21.15
C ALA A 200 -2.24 2.44 20.87
N ILE A 201 -3.26 1.57 20.70
CA ILE A 201 -3.03 0.15 20.41
C ILE A 201 -2.41 -0.02 19.02
N SER A 202 -2.96 0.62 17.99
CA SER A 202 -2.45 0.50 16.63
C SER A 202 -1.05 1.11 16.50
N GLY A 203 -0.80 2.26 17.12
CA GLY A 203 0.53 2.88 17.16
C GLY A 203 1.55 2.03 17.91
N GLY A 204 1.18 1.50 19.09
CA GLY A 204 2.04 0.59 19.85
C GLY A 204 2.37 -0.69 19.08
N THR A 205 1.37 -1.29 18.42
CA THR A 205 1.57 -2.48 17.55
C THR A 205 2.48 -2.14 16.37
N PHE A 206 2.26 -1.00 15.72
CA PHE A 206 3.12 -0.52 14.64
C PHE A 206 4.57 -0.39 15.10
N CYS A 207 4.82 0.32 16.20
CA CYS A 207 6.17 0.53 16.73
C CYS A 207 6.84 -0.80 17.08
N LEU A 208 6.14 -1.71 17.76
CA LEU A 208 6.67 -3.01 18.13
C LEU A 208 7.04 -3.85 16.90
N THR A 209 6.13 -3.94 15.94
CA THR A 209 6.33 -4.72 14.71
C THR A 209 7.49 -4.15 13.88
N TYR A 210 7.55 -2.82 13.79
CA TYR A 210 8.59 -2.14 13.03
C TYR A 210 9.97 -2.32 13.67
N LEU A 211 10.07 -2.25 15.00
CA LEU A 211 11.31 -2.54 15.74
C LEU A 211 11.76 -3.98 15.51
N ILE A 212 10.85 -4.96 15.55
CA ILE A 212 11.18 -6.36 15.26
C ILE A 212 11.73 -6.51 13.84
N MET A 213 11.14 -5.86 12.86
CA MET A 213 11.59 -5.91 11.45
C MET A 213 12.98 -5.32 11.24
N TYR A 214 13.40 -4.33 12.07
CA TYR A 214 14.73 -3.74 12.00
C TYR A 214 15.78 -4.49 12.82
N TRP A 215 15.37 -5.40 13.69
CA TRP A 215 16.29 -6.19 14.54
C TRP A 215 16.73 -7.51 13.88
N VAL A 216 16.08 -7.90 12.80
CA VAL A 216 16.38 -9.10 12.00
C VAL A 216 17.30 -8.75 10.83
#